data_89c3689bcdf6143ea4709d0cdaabdee8
#
_entry.id   89c3689bcdf6143ea4709d0cdaabdee8
#
_cell.length_a   1.000
_cell.length_b   1.000
_cell.length_c   1.000
_cell.angle_alpha   90.00
_cell.angle_beta   90.00
_cell.angle_gamma   90.00
#
_symmetry.space_group_name_H-M   'P 1'
#
loop_
_entity.id
_entity.type
_entity.pdbx_description
1 polymer ?
#
loop_
_entity_poly.entity_id
_entity_poly.type
_entity_poly.pdbx_seq_one_letter_code
_entity_poly.pdbx_strand_id
1 'polypeptide(L)'
;MTISSSNSLVGKSQSLTIARKALSLCSVFVGLLVAVNVNAATTLKIATLSPEGTGWMIELRAAAKAISERTQEEVKLKIYPGGVMGDDKAVLRKLRVGQLHGAAMTSGGVMQPYPDIALYNLPLVFRNSQEVDYVRAHLDDKLMAGLRENKFVGFGLAEVGFAYPMTKDPVTAVADFQNQRVWAPDNDPGALKAYSSFNITPIPLPIADVLTGLQTGLIDSIGSPPIGAIALQWHTQVDYALELPLMYVYGLFAITERAFNRMTEAEQAIVTEELTAAVARVDAASRKDNDAAGKALVGEGLEWLQPSDAERNEWDAIADVANQKLKANDYVSTAMFDELMSLLQEYRSSQTTTQ
;
A
#
# COMPACT_ATOMS: atom_id res chain seq x y z
N MET A 1 -7.47 -57.89 92.07
CA MET A 1 -7.83 -56.53 92.21
C MET A 1 -8.09 -55.98 90.80
N THR A 2 -9.33 -55.84 90.49
CA THR A 2 -10.10 -55.15 89.48
C THR A 2 -9.48 -53.89 89.02
N ILE A 3 -9.54 -53.57 87.72
CA ILE A 3 -10.34 -52.44 87.16
C ILE A 3 -10.46 -52.55 85.63
N SER A 4 -11.69 -52.44 85.23
CA SER A 4 -12.32 -52.23 83.92
C SER A 4 -11.88 -51.01 83.18
N SER A 5 -11.83 -51.02 81.87
CA SER A 5 -12.10 -49.84 81.09
C SER A 5 -12.71 -50.15 79.72
N SER A 6 -13.99 -49.95 79.69
CA SER A 6 -14.75 -49.70 78.44
C SER A 6 -14.56 -48.25 78.00
N ASN A 7 -14.45 -48.04 76.73
CA ASN A 7 -14.88 -46.89 75.92
C ASN A 7 -13.89 -46.51 74.82
N SER A 8 -14.20 -46.71 73.58
CA SER A 8 -14.52 -45.58 72.72
C SER A 8 -14.67 -46.07 71.25
N LEU A 9 -15.90 -46.31 70.81
CA LEU A 9 -16.24 -46.63 69.42
C LEU A 9 -17.20 -45.56 68.78
N VAL A 10 -17.23 -44.34 69.29
CA VAL A 10 -18.18 -43.33 68.78
C VAL A 10 -17.50 -42.17 67.96
N GLY A 11 -16.15 -42.08 68.00
CA GLY A 11 -15.44 -40.91 67.37
C GLY A 11 -15.10 -41.03 65.88
N LYS A 12 -15.28 -42.21 65.24
CA LYS A 12 -14.79 -42.41 63.83
C LYS A 12 -15.84 -42.20 62.71
N SER A 13 -17.13 -42.03 63.04
CA SER A 13 -18.17 -41.91 62.03
C SER A 13 -18.42 -40.46 61.54
N GLN A 14 -18.15 -39.48 62.40
CA GLN A 14 -18.39 -38.07 62.02
C GLN A 14 -17.29 -37.45 61.18
N SER A 15 -16.04 -37.89 61.29
CA SER A 15 -14.92 -37.36 60.54
C SER A 15 -14.93 -37.76 59.06
N LEU A 16 -15.48 -38.91 58.69
CA LEU A 16 -15.62 -39.36 57.29
C LEU A 16 -16.68 -38.59 56.52
N THR A 17 -17.75 -38.11 57.17
CA THR A 17 -18.85 -37.38 56.51
C THR A 17 -18.47 -35.93 56.20
N ILE A 18 -17.64 -35.29 57.05
CA ILE A 18 -17.14 -33.94 56.82
C ILE A 18 -16.09 -33.96 55.70
N ALA A 19 -15.20 -34.99 55.69
CA ALA A 19 -14.21 -35.10 54.60
C ALA A 19 -14.84 -35.34 53.22
N ARG A 20 -15.94 -36.11 53.12
CA ARG A 20 -16.66 -36.34 51.89
C ARG A 20 -17.39 -35.08 51.38
N LYS A 21 -17.96 -34.25 52.25
CA LYS A 21 -18.58 -32.99 51.89
C LYS A 21 -17.56 -31.93 51.47
N ALA A 22 -16.39 -31.86 52.08
CA ALA A 22 -15.31 -30.97 51.69
C ALA A 22 -14.68 -31.35 50.33
N LEU A 23 -14.53 -32.64 50.04
CA LEU A 23 -14.04 -33.13 48.75
C LEU A 23 -15.04 -32.85 47.59
N SER A 24 -16.36 -32.93 47.87
CA SER A 24 -17.41 -32.65 46.91
C SER A 24 -17.54 -31.15 46.58
N LEU A 25 -17.24 -30.25 47.55
CA LEU A 25 -17.24 -28.79 47.28
C LEU A 25 -15.97 -28.35 46.51
N CYS A 26 -14.82 -28.97 46.73
CA CYS A 26 -13.61 -28.70 45.93
C CYS A 26 -13.74 -29.15 44.48
N SER A 27 -14.46 -30.27 44.21
CA SER A 27 -14.67 -30.77 42.84
C SER A 27 -15.61 -29.87 42.01
N VAL A 28 -16.54 -29.15 42.65
CA VAL A 28 -17.44 -28.20 41.97
C VAL A 28 -16.72 -26.87 41.70
N PHE A 29 -15.72 -26.47 42.52
CA PHE A 29 -14.97 -25.24 42.31
C PHE A 29 -13.84 -25.41 41.26
N VAL A 30 -13.31 -26.61 41.04
CA VAL A 30 -12.34 -26.92 39.98
C VAL A 30 -13.01 -27.03 38.61
N GLY A 31 -14.32 -27.35 38.54
CA GLY A 31 -15.09 -27.43 37.29
C GLY A 31 -15.49 -26.06 36.68
N LEU A 32 -15.31 -24.94 37.40
CA LEU A 32 -15.70 -23.60 36.95
C LEU A 32 -14.49 -22.73 36.54
N LEU A 33 -13.28 -23.26 36.53
CA LEU A 33 -12.17 -22.73 35.76
C LEU A 33 -12.39 -23.10 34.27
N VAL A 34 -13.50 -22.64 33.71
CA VAL A 34 -13.57 -22.44 32.26
C VAL A 34 -12.40 -21.54 31.95
N ALA A 35 -11.42 -22.13 31.30
CA ALA A 35 -10.30 -21.36 30.73
C ALA A 35 -10.90 -20.31 29.80
N VAL A 36 -11.13 -19.11 30.32
CA VAL A 36 -11.27 -17.93 29.50
C VAL A 36 -9.92 -17.85 28.82
N ASN A 37 -9.84 -18.36 27.60
CA ASN A 37 -8.73 -18.04 26.70
C ASN A 37 -8.81 -16.54 26.50
N VAL A 38 -8.19 -15.78 27.40
CA VAL A 38 -7.89 -14.38 27.18
C VAL A 38 -6.85 -14.38 26.07
N ASN A 39 -7.29 -14.48 24.82
CA ASN A 39 -6.44 -14.17 23.70
C ASN A 39 -6.03 -12.71 23.88
N ALA A 40 -4.74 -12.48 24.07
CA ALA A 40 -4.24 -11.11 24.13
C ALA A 40 -4.59 -10.42 22.78
N ALA A 41 -5.28 -9.30 22.86
CA ALA A 41 -5.72 -8.56 21.70
C ALA A 41 -4.59 -8.38 20.66
N THR A 42 -4.85 -8.76 19.42
CA THR A 42 -3.89 -8.68 18.33
C THR A 42 -3.76 -7.23 17.87
N THR A 43 -2.61 -6.60 18.15
CA THR A 43 -2.34 -5.25 17.65
C THR A 43 -1.51 -5.33 16.37
N LEU A 44 -2.10 -4.92 15.24
CA LEU A 44 -1.44 -4.78 13.95
C LEU A 44 -0.81 -3.39 13.84
N LYS A 45 0.51 -3.32 13.69
CA LYS A 45 1.26 -2.07 13.49
C LYS A 45 1.39 -1.81 12.01
N ILE A 46 0.79 -0.71 11.54
CA ILE A 46 0.65 -0.34 10.14
C ILE A 46 1.42 0.96 9.87
N ALA A 47 2.31 0.96 8.89
CA ALA A 47 3.01 2.16 8.43
C ALA A 47 2.38 2.74 7.16
N THR A 48 2.51 4.05 6.95
CA THR A 48 2.20 4.69 5.68
C THR A 48 2.97 6.00 5.53
N LEU A 49 3.30 6.37 4.28
CA LEU A 49 3.83 7.68 3.92
C LEU A 49 2.73 8.75 3.87
N SER A 50 1.47 8.35 3.70
CA SER A 50 0.33 9.28 3.63
C SER A 50 0.23 10.13 4.90
N PRO A 51 0.23 11.48 4.77
CA PRO A 51 0.03 12.37 5.91
C PRO A 51 -1.36 12.22 6.53
N GLU A 52 -1.48 12.56 7.80
CA GLU A 52 -2.78 12.62 8.48
C GLU A 52 -3.71 13.61 7.75
N GLY A 53 -5.01 13.28 7.68
CA GLY A 53 -6.02 14.09 6.99
C GLY A 53 -6.19 13.81 5.50
N THR A 54 -5.34 13.00 4.90
CA THR A 54 -5.54 12.53 3.51
C THR A 54 -6.70 11.53 3.42
N GLY A 55 -7.29 11.38 2.22
CA GLY A 55 -8.36 10.39 1.97
C GLY A 55 -7.96 8.97 2.40
N TRP A 56 -6.75 8.55 2.12
CA TRP A 56 -6.19 7.28 2.60
C TRP A 56 -6.24 7.14 4.13
N MET A 57 -5.83 8.18 4.85
CA MET A 57 -5.81 8.13 6.32
C MET A 57 -7.20 8.15 6.91
N ILE A 58 -8.13 8.91 6.32
CA ILE A 58 -9.53 8.95 6.76
C ILE A 58 -10.15 7.55 6.65
N GLU A 59 -10.00 6.89 5.49
CA GLU A 59 -10.56 5.57 5.25
C GLU A 59 -9.88 4.48 6.10
N LEU A 60 -8.56 4.53 6.26
CA LEU A 60 -7.84 3.61 7.15
C LEU A 60 -8.24 3.76 8.62
N ARG A 61 -8.47 4.99 9.10
CA ARG A 61 -8.95 5.24 10.45
C ARG A 61 -10.36 4.71 10.67
N ALA A 62 -11.23 4.89 9.67
CA ALA A 62 -12.59 4.35 9.70
C ALA A 62 -12.59 2.81 9.74
N ALA A 63 -11.79 2.16 8.87
CA ALA A 63 -11.64 0.71 8.88
C ALA A 63 -11.04 0.20 10.20
N ALA A 64 -10.02 0.87 10.74
CA ALA A 64 -9.41 0.49 12.01
C ALA A 64 -10.42 0.53 13.16
N LYS A 65 -11.30 1.53 13.18
CA LYS A 65 -12.39 1.64 14.15
C LYS A 65 -13.40 0.51 13.98
N ALA A 66 -13.88 0.27 12.76
CA ALA A 66 -14.86 -0.78 12.47
C ALA A 66 -14.32 -2.18 12.81
N ILE A 67 -13.05 -2.47 12.48
CA ILE A 67 -12.38 -3.72 12.85
C ILE A 67 -12.38 -3.90 14.37
N SER A 68 -11.96 -2.87 15.12
CA SER A 68 -11.91 -2.94 16.59
C SER A 68 -13.31 -3.21 17.19
N GLU A 69 -14.33 -2.50 16.72
CA GLU A 69 -15.72 -2.66 17.19
C GLU A 69 -16.28 -4.05 16.83
N ARG A 70 -16.11 -4.50 15.58
CA ARG A 70 -16.63 -5.80 15.09
C ARG A 70 -15.93 -7.01 15.70
N THR A 71 -14.65 -6.85 16.06
CA THR A 71 -13.86 -7.91 16.74
C THR A 71 -13.91 -7.81 18.25
N GLN A 72 -14.78 -6.96 18.83
CA GLN A 72 -14.89 -6.75 20.28
C GLN A 72 -13.54 -6.41 20.93
N GLU A 73 -12.77 -5.53 20.30
CA GLU A 73 -11.45 -5.08 20.74
C GLU A 73 -10.31 -6.13 20.64
N GLU A 74 -10.59 -7.34 20.08
CA GLU A 74 -9.57 -8.39 19.93
C GLU A 74 -8.57 -8.09 18.81
N VAL A 75 -8.95 -7.29 17.78
CA VAL A 75 -8.03 -6.83 16.72
C VAL A 75 -7.99 -5.30 16.68
N LYS A 76 -6.80 -4.73 16.78
CA LYS A 76 -6.56 -3.27 16.73
C LYS A 76 -5.50 -2.92 15.70
N LEU A 77 -5.73 -1.86 14.94
CA LEU A 77 -4.75 -1.31 14.03
C LEU A 77 -4.09 -0.08 14.67
N LYS A 78 -2.77 -0.15 14.90
CA LYS A 78 -1.96 1.00 15.30
C LYS A 78 -1.28 1.57 14.06
N ILE A 79 -1.82 2.68 13.54
CA ILE A 79 -1.36 3.30 12.29
C ILE A 79 -0.31 4.38 12.60
N TYR A 80 0.78 4.40 11.82
CA TYR A 80 1.88 5.35 11.87
C TYR A 80 1.92 6.12 10.55
N PRO A 81 1.31 7.31 10.47
CA PRO A 81 1.20 8.11 9.25
C PRO A 81 2.47 8.92 8.96
N GLY A 82 2.53 9.55 7.78
CA GLY A 82 3.51 10.57 7.42
C GLY A 82 4.96 10.11 7.42
N GLY A 83 5.22 8.83 7.17
CA GLY A 83 6.59 8.32 7.06
C GLY A 83 7.38 8.20 8.36
N VAL A 84 6.75 8.36 9.54
CA VAL A 84 7.46 8.27 10.86
C VAL A 84 8.15 6.92 11.10
N MET A 85 7.78 5.90 10.33
CA MET A 85 8.43 4.57 10.38
C MET A 85 9.55 4.41 9.33
N GLY A 86 9.88 5.48 8.62
CA GLY A 86 10.89 5.53 7.56
C GLY A 86 10.28 5.36 6.16
N ASP A 87 11.15 5.34 5.16
CA ASP A 87 10.83 5.10 3.76
C ASP A 87 10.37 3.65 3.50
N ASP A 88 9.97 3.36 2.27
CA ASP A 88 9.51 2.03 1.85
C ASP A 88 10.54 0.92 2.13
N LYS A 89 11.84 1.20 1.93
CA LYS A 89 12.92 0.23 2.24
C LYS A 89 12.99 -0.06 3.73
N ALA A 90 12.90 0.96 4.57
CA ALA A 90 12.90 0.81 6.03
C ALA A 90 11.64 0.08 6.51
N VAL A 91 10.47 0.42 5.94
CA VAL A 91 9.20 -0.25 6.22
C VAL A 91 9.28 -1.72 5.84
N LEU A 92 9.76 -2.06 4.64
CA LEU A 92 9.90 -3.46 4.19
C LEU A 92 10.83 -4.27 5.12
N ARG A 93 11.97 -3.69 5.56
CA ARG A 93 12.84 -4.34 6.55
C ARG A 93 12.12 -4.61 7.87
N LYS A 94 11.34 -3.64 8.36
CA LYS A 94 10.56 -3.76 9.61
C LYS A 94 9.44 -4.79 9.51
N LEU A 95 8.80 -4.91 8.32
CA LEU A 95 7.82 -5.97 8.02
C LEU A 95 8.48 -7.36 8.09
N ARG A 96 9.66 -7.53 7.48
CA ARG A 96 10.39 -8.80 7.46
C ARG A 96 10.76 -9.30 8.85
N VAL A 97 11.20 -8.40 9.73
CA VAL A 97 11.57 -8.77 11.11
C VAL A 97 10.39 -8.72 12.09
N GLY A 98 9.19 -8.32 11.64
CA GLY A 98 7.98 -8.29 12.47
C GLY A 98 7.89 -7.12 13.45
N GLN A 99 8.65 -6.06 13.25
CA GLN A 99 8.48 -4.80 13.96
C GLN A 99 7.23 -4.05 13.48
N LEU A 100 6.90 -4.18 12.19
CA LEU A 100 5.64 -3.81 11.57
C LEU A 100 4.89 -5.06 11.11
N HIS A 101 3.59 -4.96 10.94
CA HIS A 101 2.72 -6.06 10.55
C HIS A 101 2.10 -5.84 9.17
N GLY A 102 1.94 -4.58 8.74
CA GLY A 102 1.42 -4.20 7.44
C GLY A 102 1.79 -2.75 7.10
N ALA A 103 1.43 -2.35 5.90
CA ALA A 103 1.59 -0.98 5.44
C ALA A 103 0.59 -0.62 4.33
N ALA A 104 0.25 0.68 4.24
CA ALA A 104 -0.30 1.30 3.05
C ALA A 104 0.88 2.02 2.34
N MET A 105 1.19 1.59 1.11
CA MET A 105 2.39 2.01 0.39
C MET A 105 2.14 2.06 -1.11
N THR A 106 3.04 2.67 -1.86
CA THR A 106 3.06 2.56 -3.32
C THR A 106 3.55 1.16 -3.75
N SER A 107 3.38 0.81 -5.01
CA SER A 107 3.91 -0.44 -5.58
C SER A 107 5.41 -0.63 -5.30
N GLY A 108 6.20 0.45 -5.29
CA GLY A 108 7.63 0.42 -4.95
C GLY A 108 7.94 -0.19 -3.58
N GLY A 109 7.02 -0.11 -2.62
CA GLY A 109 7.20 -0.65 -1.27
C GLY A 109 7.29 -2.17 -1.21
N VAL A 110 6.70 -2.89 -2.15
CA VAL A 110 6.73 -4.37 -2.22
C VAL A 110 7.35 -4.92 -3.49
N MET A 111 7.90 -4.06 -4.33
CA MET A 111 8.51 -4.46 -5.61
C MET A 111 9.69 -5.42 -5.42
N GLN A 112 10.49 -5.28 -4.37
CA GLN A 112 11.64 -6.16 -4.13
C GLN A 112 11.24 -7.62 -3.89
N PRO A 113 10.21 -7.94 -3.07
CA PRO A 113 9.72 -9.31 -2.96
C PRO A 113 8.85 -9.75 -4.14
N TYR A 114 8.15 -8.82 -4.81
CA TYR A 114 7.22 -9.11 -5.90
C TYR A 114 7.33 -8.05 -7.01
N PRO A 115 8.22 -8.24 -8.01
CA PRO A 115 8.47 -7.26 -9.07
C PRO A 115 7.23 -6.93 -9.92
N ASP A 116 6.38 -7.91 -10.24
CA ASP A 116 5.20 -7.70 -11.09
C ASP A 116 4.20 -6.69 -10.51
N ILE A 117 4.29 -6.36 -9.22
CA ILE A 117 3.51 -5.28 -8.62
C ILE A 117 3.81 -3.91 -9.23
N ALA A 118 4.88 -3.74 -9.98
CA ALA A 118 5.21 -2.51 -10.68
C ALA A 118 4.68 -2.45 -12.13
N LEU A 119 3.90 -3.44 -12.55
CA LEU A 119 3.43 -3.59 -13.93
C LEU A 119 2.77 -2.33 -14.49
N TYR A 120 1.93 -1.67 -13.70
CA TYR A 120 1.22 -0.47 -14.14
C TYR A 120 2.08 0.81 -14.09
N ASN A 121 3.28 0.75 -13.49
CA ASN A 121 4.21 1.89 -13.43
C ASN A 121 5.12 2.01 -14.67
N LEU A 122 4.92 1.17 -15.68
CA LEU A 122 5.67 1.28 -16.93
C LEU A 122 5.47 2.65 -17.58
N PRO A 123 6.54 3.33 -18.02
CA PRO A 123 6.45 4.69 -18.54
C PRO A 123 5.57 4.77 -19.79
N LEU A 124 4.66 5.74 -19.81
CA LEU A 124 3.74 6.07 -20.93
C LEU A 124 2.95 4.87 -21.48
N VAL A 125 2.80 3.79 -20.68
CA VAL A 125 2.09 2.58 -21.13
C VAL A 125 0.58 2.83 -21.26
N PHE A 126 0.00 3.65 -20.39
CA PHE A 126 -1.39 4.05 -20.42
C PHE A 126 -1.57 5.48 -20.96
N ARG A 127 -2.56 5.68 -21.82
CA ARG A 127 -2.91 6.98 -22.42
C ARG A 127 -4.00 7.70 -21.65
N ASN A 128 -4.86 6.96 -20.98
CA ASN A 128 -6.03 7.47 -20.26
C ASN A 128 -6.55 6.48 -19.22
N SER A 129 -7.51 6.94 -18.42
CA SER A 129 -8.10 6.14 -17.35
C SER A 129 -8.94 4.96 -17.86
N GLN A 130 -9.49 5.03 -19.08
CA GLN A 130 -10.27 3.93 -19.66
C GLN A 130 -9.38 2.73 -20.00
N GLU A 131 -8.16 2.96 -20.47
CA GLU A 131 -7.16 1.90 -20.66
C GLU A 131 -6.78 1.25 -19.33
N VAL A 132 -6.61 2.07 -18.29
CA VAL A 132 -6.35 1.60 -16.92
C VAL A 132 -7.47 0.70 -16.42
N ASP A 133 -8.73 1.16 -16.54
CA ASP A 133 -9.90 0.39 -16.09
C ASP A 133 -10.00 -0.96 -16.78
N TYR A 134 -9.81 -0.97 -18.11
CA TYR A 134 -9.85 -2.20 -18.86
C TYR A 134 -8.77 -3.19 -18.42
N VAL A 135 -7.54 -2.73 -18.25
CA VAL A 135 -6.43 -3.59 -17.85
C VAL A 135 -6.59 -4.07 -16.40
N ARG A 136 -6.95 -3.18 -15.48
CA ARG A 136 -7.15 -3.53 -14.07
C ARG A 136 -8.23 -4.58 -13.87
N ALA A 137 -9.32 -4.50 -14.64
CA ALA A 137 -10.40 -5.51 -14.60
C ALA A 137 -9.90 -6.94 -14.94
N HIS A 138 -8.77 -7.08 -15.64
CA HIS A 138 -8.20 -8.37 -16.02
C HIS A 138 -7.00 -8.80 -15.17
N LEU A 139 -6.24 -7.84 -14.62
CA LEU A 139 -4.94 -8.14 -14.00
C LEU A 139 -4.87 -7.88 -12.49
N ASP A 140 -5.77 -7.09 -11.88
CA ASP A 140 -5.72 -6.79 -10.44
C ASP A 140 -5.75 -8.07 -9.59
N ASP A 141 -6.62 -9.04 -9.92
CA ASP A 141 -6.69 -10.31 -9.18
C ASP A 141 -5.38 -11.12 -9.28
N LYS A 142 -4.73 -11.09 -10.44
CA LYS A 142 -3.42 -11.76 -10.63
C LYS A 142 -2.34 -11.10 -9.79
N LEU A 143 -2.33 -9.77 -9.75
CA LEU A 143 -1.38 -9.02 -8.92
C LEU A 143 -1.62 -9.30 -7.43
N MET A 144 -2.88 -9.37 -6.99
CA MET A 144 -3.22 -9.73 -5.60
C MET A 144 -2.82 -11.18 -5.26
N ALA A 145 -3.01 -12.12 -6.19
CA ALA A 145 -2.57 -13.51 -6.02
C ALA A 145 -1.03 -13.58 -5.90
N GLY A 146 -0.29 -12.87 -6.75
CA GLY A 146 1.17 -12.79 -6.68
C GLY A 146 1.67 -12.20 -5.36
N LEU A 147 1.01 -11.19 -4.80
CA LEU A 147 1.32 -10.69 -3.46
C LEU A 147 1.19 -11.80 -2.40
N ARG A 148 0.12 -12.60 -2.49
CA ARG A 148 -0.12 -13.71 -1.56
C ARG A 148 0.96 -14.78 -1.63
N GLU A 149 1.41 -15.14 -2.83
CA GLU A 149 2.53 -16.07 -3.04
C GLU A 149 3.82 -15.54 -2.41
N ASN A 150 4.00 -14.21 -2.41
CA ASN A 150 5.14 -13.52 -1.81
C ASN A 150 4.93 -13.12 -0.34
N LYS A 151 3.99 -13.81 0.37
CA LYS A 151 3.78 -13.70 1.81
C LYS A 151 3.17 -12.37 2.28
N PHE A 152 2.41 -11.72 1.41
CA PHE A 152 1.60 -10.56 1.74
C PHE A 152 0.12 -10.83 1.45
N VAL A 153 -0.74 -10.47 2.39
CA VAL A 153 -2.19 -10.43 2.19
C VAL A 153 -2.54 -9.02 1.77
N GLY A 154 -2.82 -8.84 0.48
CA GLY A 154 -3.28 -7.57 -0.09
C GLY A 154 -4.80 -7.43 0.04
N PHE A 155 -5.27 -6.18 0.18
CA PHE A 155 -6.68 -5.84 0.32
C PHE A 155 -7.21 -5.00 -0.86
N GLY A 156 -6.50 -4.99 -1.96
CA GLY A 156 -6.82 -4.30 -3.20
C GLY A 156 -5.74 -3.28 -3.59
N LEU A 157 -5.87 -2.79 -4.81
CA LEU A 157 -5.11 -1.69 -5.37
C LEU A 157 -6.00 -0.45 -5.39
N ALA A 158 -5.44 0.71 -5.06
CA ALA A 158 -6.14 1.98 -5.18
C ALA A 158 -5.33 2.93 -6.05
N GLU A 159 -6.02 3.57 -6.98
CA GLU A 159 -5.47 4.61 -7.82
C GLU A 159 -4.94 5.77 -6.96
N VAL A 160 -3.72 6.22 -7.24
CA VAL A 160 -3.24 7.53 -6.79
C VAL A 160 -3.39 8.54 -7.94
N GLY A 161 -3.26 8.08 -9.18
CA GLY A 161 -3.51 8.85 -10.41
C GLY A 161 -2.33 8.83 -11.37
N PHE A 162 -2.50 9.50 -12.50
CA PHE A 162 -1.39 9.71 -13.43
C PHE A 162 -0.38 10.71 -12.85
N ALA A 163 0.90 10.32 -12.87
CA ALA A 163 1.99 11.23 -12.57
C ALA A 163 2.33 12.04 -13.82
N TYR A 164 2.43 13.33 -13.63
CA TYR A 164 2.85 14.30 -14.65
C TYR A 164 4.22 14.84 -14.29
N PRO A 165 5.11 15.10 -15.29
CA PRO A 165 6.33 15.87 -15.04
C PRO A 165 5.96 17.25 -14.51
N MET A 166 6.54 17.65 -13.37
CA MET A 166 6.38 18.98 -12.78
C MET A 166 7.77 19.58 -12.56
N THR A 167 7.95 20.83 -12.98
CA THR A 167 9.28 21.46 -13.10
C THR A 167 9.24 22.92 -12.64
N LYS A 168 10.43 23.45 -12.29
CA LYS A 168 10.61 24.89 -12.02
C LYS A 168 10.66 25.72 -13.31
N ASP A 169 11.24 25.17 -14.36
CA ASP A 169 11.37 25.81 -15.67
C ASP A 169 10.40 25.15 -16.67
N PRO A 170 9.92 25.86 -17.70
CA PRO A 170 9.01 25.28 -18.68
C PRO A 170 9.72 24.19 -19.50
N VAL A 171 9.11 23.00 -19.57
CA VAL A 171 9.63 21.82 -20.27
C VAL A 171 8.51 21.18 -21.08
N THR A 172 8.70 20.97 -22.39
CA THR A 172 7.78 20.21 -23.24
C THR A 172 8.50 19.10 -24.02
N ALA A 173 9.69 19.34 -24.49
CA ALA A 173 10.49 18.39 -25.25
C ALA A 173 11.37 17.51 -24.35
N VAL A 174 11.72 16.31 -24.82
CA VAL A 174 12.67 15.41 -24.14
C VAL A 174 14.02 16.12 -23.91
N ALA A 175 14.48 16.91 -24.90
CA ALA A 175 15.74 17.63 -24.82
C ALA A 175 15.78 18.66 -23.67
N ASP A 176 14.66 19.31 -23.36
CA ASP A 176 14.57 20.25 -22.24
C ASP A 176 14.64 19.49 -20.91
N PHE A 177 13.97 18.34 -20.85
CA PHE A 177 13.94 17.49 -19.65
C PHE A 177 15.31 16.89 -19.31
N GLN A 178 16.16 16.65 -20.32
CA GLN A 178 17.54 16.19 -20.12
C GLN A 178 18.41 17.20 -19.36
N ASN A 179 18.06 18.49 -19.34
CA ASN A 179 18.76 19.53 -18.64
C ASN A 179 18.27 19.72 -17.19
N GLN A 180 17.21 19.02 -16.77
CA GLN A 180 16.66 19.10 -15.43
C GLN A 180 17.37 18.16 -14.45
N ARG A 181 17.33 18.50 -13.17
CA ARG A 181 17.72 17.62 -12.06
C ARG A 181 16.52 16.80 -11.63
N VAL A 182 16.27 15.72 -12.36
CA VAL A 182 15.07 14.91 -12.24
C VAL A 182 15.15 14.01 -11.03
N TRP A 183 14.13 14.03 -10.22
CA TRP A 183 13.96 13.07 -9.13
C TRP A 183 13.54 11.70 -9.65
N ALA A 184 14.03 10.63 -9.02
CA ALA A 184 13.44 9.30 -9.09
C ALA A 184 13.35 8.67 -7.69
N PRO A 185 12.34 7.82 -7.42
CA PRO A 185 12.31 7.05 -6.18
C PRO A 185 13.55 6.17 -6.04
N ASP A 186 14.21 6.23 -4.90
CA ASP A 186 15.45 5.47 -4.65
C ASP A 186 15.22 3.96 -4.51
N ASN A 187 13.97 3.54 -4.29
CA ASN A 187 13.54 2.16 -4.19
C ASN A 187 13.05 1.55 -5.52
N ASP A 188 13.07 2.32 -6.62
CA ASP A 188 12.63 1.88 -7.94
C ASP A 188 13.80 1.81 -8.93
N PRO A 189 14.49 0.65 -9.06
CA PRO A 189 15.57 0.48 -10.03
C PRO A 189 15.08 0.53 -11.49
N GLY A 190 13.79 0.29 -11.73
CA GLY A 190 13.19 0.40 -13.06
C GLY A 190 13.03 1.83 -13.49
N ALA A 191 12.62 2.73 -12.60
CA ALA A 191 12.57 4.16 -12.88
C ALA A 191 13.97 4.68 -13.30
N LEU A 192 15.04 4.29 -12.60
CA LEU A 192 16.41 4.67 -12.96
C LEU A 192 16.78 4.18 -14.37
N LYS A 193 16.39 2.94 -14.74
CA LYS A 193 16.64 2.40 -16.09
C LYS A 193 15.76 3.07 -17.15
N ALA A 194 14.50 3.36 -16.84
CA ALA A 194 13.61 4.07 -17.75
C ALA A 194 14.18 5.44 -18.11
N TYR A 195 14.56 6.26 -17.12
CA TYR A 195 15.17 7.56 -17.35
C TYR A 195 16.45 7.49 -18.20
N SER A 196 17.26 6.44 -18.05
CA SER A 196 18.45 6.27 -18.89
C SER A 196 18.13 6.13 -20.38
N SER A 197 16.94 5.66 -20.75
CA SER A 197 16.50 5.60 -22.15
C SER A 197 16.18 6.97 -22.73
N PHE A 198 15.85 7.94 -21.87
CA PHE A 198 15.65 9.34 -22.22
C PHE A 198 16.95 10.16 -22.13
N ASN A 199 18.10 9.51 -21.93
CA ASN A 199 19.40 10.14 -21.64
C ASN A 199 19.37 11.06 -20.40
N ILE A 200 18.52 10.73 -19.42
CA ILE A 200 18.40 11.44 -18.14
C ILE A 200 19.11 10.61 -17.07
N THR A 201 19.94 11.28 -16.26
CA THR A 201 20.53 10.70 -15.05
C THR A 201 19.76 11.22 -13.84
N PRO A 202 18.78 10.49 -13.32
CA PRO A 202 17.95 10.98 -12.22
C PRO A 202 18.71 10.97 -10.90
N ILE A 203 18.23 11.80 -9.97
CA ILE A 203 18.74 11.88 -8.60
C ILE A 203 17.82 11.03 -7.72
N PRO A 204 18.30 9.89 -7.20
CA PRO A 204 17.47 9.03 -6.36
C PRO A 204 17.33 9.60 -4.96
N LEU A 205 16.11 9.86 -4.52
CA LEU A 205 15.77 10.28 -3.16
C LEU A 205 14.57 9.49 -2.64
N PRO A 206 14.52 9.21 -1.33
CA PRO A 206 13.30 8.79 -0.66
C PRO A 206 12.18 9.83 -0.83
N ILE A 207 10.94 9.39 -0.91
CA ILE A 207 9.77 10.30 -1.05
C ILE A 207 9.74 11.36 0.05
N ALA A 208 10.13 11.02 1.27
CA ALA A 208 10.16 11.96 2.41
C ALA A 208 11.17 13.10 2.25
N ASP A 209 12.20 12.93 1.42
CA ASP A 209 13.27 13.90 1.23
C ASP A 209 13.08 14.81 0.00
N VAL A 210 12.07 14.52 -0.83
CA VAL A 210 11.82 15.23 -2.10
C VAL A 210 11.56 16.72 -1.88
N LEU A 211 10.70 17.08 -0.91
CA LEU A 211 10.43 18.50 -0.63
C LEU A 211 11.72 19.26 -0.28
N THR A 212 12.56 18.69 0.58
CA THR A 212 13.87 19.28 0.92
C THR A 212 14.79 19.35 -0.30
N GLY A 213 14.79 18.30 -1.14
CA GLY A 213 15.54 18.30 -2.40
C GLY A 213 15.13 19.42 -3.34
N LEU A 214 13.83 19.69 -3.48
CA LEU A 214 13.29 20.80 -4.26
C LEU A 214 13.66 22.17 -3.65
N GLN A 215 13.51 22.33 -2.33
CA GLN A 215 13.83 23.59 -1.61
C GLN A 215 15.30 23.95 -1.69
N THR A 216 16.19 22.98 -1.63
CA THR A 216 17.64 23.19 -1.70
C THR A 216 18.16 23.30 -3.13
N GLY A 217 17.31 23.01 -4.12
CA GLY A 217 17.73 22.96 -5.52
C GLY A 217 18.58 21.73 -5.85
N LEU A 218 18.59 20.70 -5.01
CA LEU A 218 19.20 19.41 -5.36
C LEU A 218 18.49 18.77 -6.55
N ILE A 219 17.17 18.88 -6.58
CA ILE A 219 16.29 18.53 -7.70
C ILE A 219 15.43 19.73 -8.08
N ASP A 220 14.97 19.79 -9.33
CA ASP A 220 14.06 20.82 -9.85
C ASP A 220 12.92 20.25 -10.69
N SER A 221 12.88 18.92 -10.82
CA SER A 221 11.89 18.20 -11.58
C SER A 221 11.46 16.92 -10.87
N ILE A 222 10.14 16.69 -10.84
CA ILE A 222 9.49 15.53 -10.24
C ILE A 222 8.43 14.95 -11.17
N GLY A 223 8.06 13.69 -10.96
CA GLY A 223 6.84 13.09 -11.51
C GLY A 223 5.85 12.85 -10.38
N SER A 224 4.66 13.45 -10.45
CA SER A 224 3.64 13.30 -9.40
C SER A 224 2.22 13.40 -9.93
N PRO A 225 1.27 12.63 -9.38
CA PRO A 225 -0.15 12.95 -9.51
C PRO A 225 -0.44 14.28 -8.79
N PRO A 226 -1.45 15.06 -9.25
CA PRO A 226 -1.84 16.32 -8.61
C PRO A 226 -2.09 16.21 -7.11
N ILE A 227 -2.83 15.19 -6.68
CA ILE A 227 -3.14 14.96 -5.26
C ILE A 227 -1.86 14.67 -4.45
N GLY A 228 -0.89 13.95 -5.04
CA GLY A 228 0.40 13.68 -4.40
C GLY A 228 1.23 14.94 -4.22
N ALA A 229 1.29 15.79 -5.24
CA ALA A 229 2.02 17.06 -5.19
C ALA A 229 1.46 17.99 -4.09
N ILE A 230 0.13 18.04 -3.90
CA ILE A 230 -0.50 18.81 -2.82
C ILE A 230 -0.23 18.15 -1.46
N ALA A 231 -0.51 16.86 -1.31
CA ALA A 231 -0.39 16.15 -0.04
C ALA A 231 1.03 16.21 0.55
N LEU A 232 2.04 16.19 -0.32
CA LEU A 232 3.46 16.25 0.04
C LEU A 232 4.06 17.64 -0.07
N GLN A 233 3.25 18.68 -0.36
CA GLN A 233 3.64 20.08 -0.49
C GLN A 233 4.70 20.35 -1.58
N TRP A 234 4.86 19.44 -2.54
CA TRP A 234 5.84 19.58 -3.63
C TRP A 234 5.48 20.71 -4.60
N HIS A 235 4.18 20.93 -4.80
CA HIS A 235 3.62 21.99 -5.64
C HIS A 235 4.12 23.39 -5.28
N THR A 236 4.55 23.63 -4.03
CA THR A 236 5.10 24.91 -3.60
C THR A 236 6.49 25.22 -4.18
N GLN A 237 7.07 24.27 -4.90
CA GLN A 237 8.45 24.34 -5.39
C GLN A 237 8.57 24.13 -6.91
N VAL A 238 7.45 24.02 -7.61
CA VAL A 238 7.38 23.83 -9.08
C VAL A 238 6.35 24.78 -9.64
N ASP A 239 6.57 25.29 -10.86
CA ASP A 239 5.76 26.30 -11.49
C ASP A 239 5.00 25.75 -12.72
N TYR A 240 5.50 24.66 -13.31
CA TYR A 240 4.98 24.08 -14.55
C TYR A 240 4.67 22.59 -14.39
N ALA A 241 3.66 22.12 -15.12
CA ALA A 241 3.35 20.71 -15.30
C ALA A 241 3.17 20.40 -16.78
N LEU A 242 3.80 19.34 -17.28
CA LEU A 242 3.61 18.88 -18.65
C LEU A 242 2.39 17.96 -18.72
N GLU A 243 1.43 18.23 -19.59
CA GLU A 243 0.24 17.38 -19.81
C GLU A 243 0.60 16.12 -20.60
N LEU A 244 1.45 15.32 -19.96
CA LEU A 244 1.92 14.02 -20.43
C LEU A 244 1.80 13.03 -19.27
N PRO A 245 0.87 12.06 -19.30
CA PRO A 245 0.71 11.06 -18.25
C PRO A 245 1.90 10.10 -18.26
N LEU A 246 2.98 10.48 -17.55
CA LEU A 246 4.27 9.79 -17.55
C LEU A 246 4.16 8.34 -17.09
N MET A 247 3.38 8.10 -16.03
CA MET A 247 3.12 6.78 -15.49
C MET A 247 1.83 6.78 -14.68
N TYR A 248 1.20 5.61 -14.56
CA TYR A 248 0.08 5.43 -13.66
C TYR A 248 0.58 5.01 -12.28
N VAL A 249 0.24 5.78 -11.27
CA VAL A 249 0.64 5.53 -9.88
C VAL A 249 -0.54 4.96 -9.10
N TYR A 250 -0.27 3.94 -8.32
CA TYR A 250 -1.25 3.31 -7.46
C TYR A 250 -0.61 2.87 -6.14
N GLY A 251 -1.45 2.77 -5.13
CA GLY A 251 -1.10 2.28 -3.82
C GLY A 251 -1.77 0.94 -3.53
N LEU A 252 -1.29 0.29 -2.50
CA LEU A 252 -1.87 -0.92 -1.97
C LEU A 252 -1.84 -0.92 -0.44
N PHE A 253 -2.77 -1.64 0.15
CA PHE A 253 -2.69 -1.99 1.56
C PHE A 253 -2.40 -3.48 1.69
N ALA A 254 -1.35 -3.83 2.44
CA ALA A 254 -1.00 -5.22 2.67
C ALA A 254 -0.55 -5.48 4.11
N ILE A 255 -0.88 -6.67 4.60
CA ILE A 255 -0.42 -7.23 5.89
C ILE A 255 0.47 -8.44 5.58
N THR A 256 1.56 -8.64 6.32
CA THR A 256 2.36 -9.85 6.18
C THR A 256 1.52 -11.09 6.52
N GLU A 257 1.63 -12.16 5.74
CA GLU A 257 0.91 -13.41 5.98
C GLU A 257 1.10 -13.92 7.41
N ARG A 258 2.32 -13.79 7.96
CA ARG A 258 2.62 -14.14 9.34
C ARG A 258 1.79 -13.36 10.37
N ALA A 259 1.56 -12.08 10.15
CA ALA A 259 0.77 -11.26 11.07
C ALA A 259 -0.74 -11.54 10.88
N PHE A 260 -1.17 -11.73 9.65
CA PHE A 260 -2.56 -12.06 9.30
C PHE A 260 -2.99 -13.40 9.92
N ASN A 261 -2.14 -14.42 9.85
CA ASN A 261 -2.40 -15.77 10.38
C ASN A 261 -2.37 -15.86 11.93
N ARG A 262 -2.11 -14.76 12.65
CA ARG A 262 -2.29 -14.72 14.12
C ARG A 262 -3.75 -14.53 14.53
N MET A 263 -4.57 -14.06 13.63
CA MET A 263 -6.00 -13.84 13.82
C MET A 263 -6.77 -15.12 13.57
N THR A 264 -7.88 -15.29 14.25
CA THR A 264 -8.85 -16.36 13.96
C THR A 264 -9.47 -16.14 12.57
N GLU A 265 -10.06 -17.18 11.98
CA GLU A 265 -10.74 -17.08 10.68
C GLU A 265 -11.85 -16.01 10.67
N ALA A 266 -12.59 -15.88 11.77
CA ALA A 266 -13.63 -14.86 11.92
C ALA A 266 -13.05 -13.45 11.93
N GLU A 267 -11.93 -13.22 12.64
CA GLU A 267 -11.23 -11.95 12.67
C GLU A 267 -10.60 -11.63 11.31
N GLN A 268 -10.00 -12.63 10.64
CA GLN A 268 -9.45 -12.48 9.28
C GLN A 268 -10.54 -12.06 8.30
N ALA A 269 -11.74 -12.62 8.38
CA ALA A 269 -12.86 -12.26 7.54
C ALA A 269 -13.28 -10.78 7.75
N ILE A 270 -13.40 -10.34 9.01
CA ILE A 270 -13.74 -8.96 9.35
C ILE A 270 -12.65 -7.99 8.84
N VAL A 271 -11.38 -8.30 9.11
CA VAL A 271 -10.25 -7.48 8.66
C VAL A 271 -10.20 -7.37 7.14
N THR A 272 -10.43 -8.49 6.45
CA THR A 272 -10.47 -8.51 4.98
C THR A 272 -11.60 -7.65 4.43
N GLU A 273 -12.81 -7.81 4.94
CA GLU A 273 -13.98 -7.04 4.52
C GLU A 273 -13.76 -5.53 4.70
N GLU A 274 -13.37 -5.10 5.91
CA GLU A 274 -13.21 -3.68 6.22
C GLU A 274 -12.07 -3.01 5.46
N LEU A 275 -10.92 -3.69 5.34
CA LEU A 275 -9.78 -3.13 4.63
C LEU A 275 -9.99 -3.12 3.12
N THR A 276 -10.60 -4.16 2.54
CA THR A 276 -10.94 -4.18 1.11
C THR A 276 -11.95 -3.08 0.80
N ALA A 277 -12.97 -2.90 1.63
CA ALA A 277 -13.94 -1.83 1.46
C ALA A 277 -13.29 -0.43 1.58
N ALA A 278 -12.35 -0.24 2.50
CA ALA A 278 -11.63 1.02 2.64
C ALA A 278 -10.77 1.33 1.41
N VAL A 279 -10.00 0.35 0.91
CA VAL A 279 -9.19 0.51 -0.31
C VAL A 279 -10.08 0.82 -1.52
N ALA A 280 -11.21 0.14 -1.67
CA ALA A 280 -12.15 0.40 -2.76
C ALA A 280 -12.76 1.82 -2.69
N ARG A 281 -13.03 2.36 -1.48
CA ARG A 281 -13.50 3.74 -1.35
C ARG A 281 -12.43 4.76 -1.71
N VAL A 282 -11.18 4.52 -1.34
CA VAL A 282 -10.05 5.36 -1.77
C VAL A 282 -9.92 5.34 -3.30
N ASP A 283 -9.96 4.15 -3.91
CA ASP A 283 -9.88 3.99 -5.36
C ASP A 283 -11.00 4.76 -6.08
N ALA A 284 -12.24 4.60 -5.63
CA ALA A 284 -13.40 5.28 -6.21
C ALA A 284 -13.37 6.81 -6.09
N ALA A 285 -12.73 7.36 -5.04
CA ALA A 285 -12.61 8.80 -4.84
C ALA A 285 -11.45 9.43 -5.63
N SER A 286 -10.41 8.65 -5.96
CA SER A 286 -9.11 9.15 -6.42
C SER A 286 -9.19 10.07 -7.65
N ARG A 287 -9.96 9.73 -8.66
CA ARG A 287 -10.07 10.55 -9.89
C ARG A 287 -10.68 11.90 -9.62
N LYS A 288 -11.78 11.93 -8.86
CA LYS A 288 -12.42 13.18 -8.45
C LYS A 288 -11.47 14.05 -7.62
N ASP A 289 -10.72 13.43 -6.74
CA ASP A 289 -9.76 14.13 -5.87
C ASP A 289 -8.57 14.65 -6.69
N ASN A 290 -8.08 13.92 -7.69
CA ASN A 290 -7.06 14.41 -8.62
C ASN A 290 -7.55 15.56 -9.51
N ASP A 291 -8.79 15.49 -10.02
CA ASP A 291 -9.38 16.59 -10.77
C ASP A 291 -9.50 17.86 -9.92
N ALA A 292 -9.93 17.73 -8.67
CA ALA A 292 -10.00 18.85 -7.73
C ALA A 292 -8.61 19.39 -7.40
N ALA A 293 -7.63 18.50 -7.19
CA ALA A 293 -6.24 18.86 -6.92
C ALA A 293 -5.61 19.59 -8.13
N GLY A 294 -5.83 19.12 -9.36
CA GLY A 294 -5.34 19.78 -10.57
C GLY A 294 -5.87 21.22 -10.71
N LYS A 295 -7.16 21.43 -10.41
CA LYS A 295 -7.77 22.77 -10.41
C LYS A 295 -7.20 23.65 -9.29
N ALA A 296 -6.93 23.09 -8.11
CA ALA A 296 -6.33 23.82 -7.01
C ALA A 296 -4.89 24.26 -7.36
N LEU A 297 -4.09 23.39 -7.98
CA LEU A 297 -2.74 23.71 -8.43
C LEU A 297 -2.72 24.88 -9.41
N VAL A 298 -3.66 24.92 -10.38
CA VAL A 298 -3.81 26.06 -11.29
C VAL A 298 -4.20 27.32 -10.50
N GLY A 299 -5.09 27.20 -9.50
CA GLY A 299 -5.45 28.31 -8.62
C GLY A 299 -4.29 28.87 -7.80
N GLU A 300 -3.27 28.06 -7.53
CA GLU A 300 -2.04 28.43 -6.83
C GLU A 300 -0.92 28.88 -7.78
N GLY A 301 -1.15 28.89 -9.10
CA GLY A 301 -0.25 29.45 -10.10
C GLY A 301 0.52 28.43 -10.95
N LEU A 302 0.27 27.11 -10.78
CA LEU A 302 0.86 26.10 -11.64
C LEU A 302 0.32 26.23 -13.07
N GLU A 303 1.22 26.28 -14.06
CA GLU A 303 0.87 26.35 -15.48
C GLU A 303 0.99 24.96 -16.14
N TRP A 304 -0.08 24.51 -16.81
CA TRP A 304 -0.07 23.28 -17.60
C TRP A 304 0.45 23.57 -19.01
N LEU A 305 1.50 22.87 -19.41
CA LEU A 305 2.10 22.94 -20.72
C LEU A 305 1.63 21.77 -21.59
N GLN A 306 1.33 22.05 -22.84
CA GLN A 306 0.94 21.04 -23.83
C GLN A 306 2.15 20.69 -24.71
N PRO A 307 2.55 19.42 -24.80
CA PRO A 307 3.54 19.03 -25.80
C PRO A 307 2.89 19.11 -27.19
N SER A 308 3.65 19.53 -28.19
CA SER A 308 3.26 19.37 -29.58
C SER A 308 3.14 17.89 -29.96
N ASP A 309 2.42 17.58 -31.07
CA ASP A 309 2.31 16.20 -31.56
C ASP A 309 3.70 15.58 -31.85
N ALA A 310 4.65 16.37 -32.34
CA ALA A 310 6.00 15.91 -32.62
C ALA A 310 6.75 15.54 -31.33
N GLU A 311 6.64 16.37 -30.29
CA GLU A 311 7.24 16.10 -28.97
C GLU A 311 6.59 14.89 -28.32
N ARG A 312 5.25 14.78 -28.35
CA ARG A 312 4.56 13.61 -27.81
C ARG A 312 4.99 12.32 -28.50
N ASN A 313 5.10 12.31 -29.83
CA ASN A 313 5.59 11.15 -30.57
C ASN A 313 7.03 10.78 -30.20
N GLU A 314 7.90 11.76 -29.90
CA GLU A 314 9.26 11.51 -29.41
C GLU A 314 9.23 10.87 -28.02
N TRP A 315 8.43 11.39 -27.08
CA TRP A 315 8.24 10.80 -25.75
C TRP A 315 7.76 9.36 -25.84
N ASP A 316 6.72 9.08 -26.63
CA ASP A 316 6.15 7.74 -26.82
C ASP A 316 7.18 6.77 -27.41
N ALA A 317 7.92 7.17 -28.44
CA ALA A 317 8.91 6.32 -29.08
C ALA A 317 10.06 5.92 -28.13
N ILE A 318 10.52 6.85 -27.28
CA ILE A 318 11.55 6.56 -26.28
C ILE A 318 10.99 5.68 -25.16
N ALA A 319 9.75 5.91 -24.75
CA ALA A 319 9.08 5.08 -23.74
C ALA A 319 8.90 3.63 -24.21
N ASP A 320 8.55 3.41 -25.48
CA ASP A 320 8.48 2.06 -26.05
C ASP A 320 9.82 1.33 -25.96
N VAL A 321 10.92 2.01 -26.29
CA VAL A 321 12.28 1.44 -26.14
C VAL A 321 12.61 1.18 -24.67
N ALA A 322 12.21 2.10 -23.78
CA ALA A 322 12.41 1.92 -22.33
C ALA A 322 11.65 0.69 -21.81
N ASN A 323 10.40 0.53 -22.19
CA ASN A 323 9.55 -0.59 -21.78
C ASN A 323 10.11 -1.94 -22.27
N GLN A 324 10.62 -2.03 -23.50
CA GLN A 324 11.29 -3.24 -24.00
C GLN A 324 12.59 -3.55 -23.22
N LYS A 325 13.35 -2.52 -22.84
CA LYS A 325 14.54 -2.72 -22.00
C LYS A 325 14.18 -3.16 -20.59
N LEU A 326 13.09 -2.63 -20.02
CA LEU A 326 12.60 -3.03 -18.70
C LEU A 326 12.17 -4.49 -18.72
N LYS A 327 11.40 -4.93 -19.74
CA LYS A 327 11.07 -6.33 -19.98
C LYS A 327 12.32 -7.21 -20.08
N ALA A 328 13.27 -6.84 -20.92
CA ALA A 328 14.51 -7.60 -21.15
C ALA A 328 15.43 -7.72 -19.90
N ASN A 329 15.22 -6.85 -18.88
CA ASN A 329 15.95 -6.86 -17.62
C ASN A 329 15.12 -7.37 -16.43
N ASP A 330 14.03 -8.11 -16.70
CA ASP A 330 13.17 -8.71 -15.70
C ASP A 330 12.65 -7.72 -14.63
N TYR A 331 12.37 -6.47 -15.06
CA TYR A 331 11.76 -5.48 -14.17
C TYR A 331 10.36 -5.92 -13.73
N VAL A 332 9.62 -6.49 -14.67
CA VAL A 332 8.39 -7.27 -14.45
C VAL A 332 8.53 -8.56 -15.25
N SER A 333 7.82 -9.61 -14.89
CA SER A 333 7.88 -10.87 -15.63
C SER A 333 7.43 -10.67 -17.08
N THR A 334 8.10 -11.35 -18.01
CA THR A 334 7.76 -11.33 -19.44
C THR A 334 6.30 -11.68 -19.67
N ALA A 335 5.76 -12.65 -18.92
CA ALA A 335 4.36 -13.08 -19.06
C ALA A 335 3.38 -11.95 -18.72
N MET A 336 3.57 -11.25 -17.60
CA MET A 336 2.72 -10.15 -17.18
C MET A 336 2.85 -8.94 -18.10
N PHE A 337 4.06 -8.65 -18.58
CA PHE A 337 4.29 -7.60 -19.56
C PHE A 337 3.54 -7.87 -20.86
N ASP A 338 3.69 -9.08 -21.42
CA ASP A 338 3.06 -9.44 -22.70
C ASP A 338 1.54 -9.47 -22.59
N GLU A 339 0.99 -9.89 -21.45
CA GLU A 339 -0.43 -9.87 -21.21
C GLU A 339 -0.96 -8.41 -21.10
N LEU A 340 -0.27 -7.54 -20.39
CA LEU A 340 -0.60 -6.10 -20.35
C LEU A 340 -0.64 -5.50 -21.75
N MET A 341 0.40 -5.73 -22.56
CA MET A 341 0.47 -5.16 -23.92
C MET A 341 -0.60 -5.75 -24.84
N SER A 342 -0.95 -7.03 -24.69
CA SER A 342 -2.04 -7.67 -25.43
C SER A 342 -3.41 -7.04 -25.09
N LEU A 343 -3.70 -6.83 -23.81
CA LEU A 343 -4.94 -6.19 -23.35
C LEU A 343 -5.04 -4.75 -23.86
N LEU A 344 -3.96 -3.98 -23.81
CA LEU A 344 -3.94 -2.62 -24.36
C LEU A 344 -4.17 -2.61 -25.86
N GLN A 345 -3.57 -3.53 -26.61
CA GLN A 345 -3.77 -3.65 -28.04
C GLN A 345 -5.23 -4.02 -28.37
N GLU A 346 -5.81 -4.96 -27.64
CA GLU A 346 -7.22 -5.36 -27.78
C GLU A 346 -8.15 -4.17 -27.55
N TYR A 347 -7.98 -3.47 -26.43
CA TYR A 347 -8.79 -2.29 -26.10
C TYR A 347 -8.68 -1.21 -27.18
N ARG A 348 -7.45 -0.82 -27.57
CA ARG A 348 -7.20 0.21 -28.59
C ARG A 348 -7.80 -0.15 -29.94
N SER A 349 -7.72 -1.41 -30.34
CA SER A 349 -8.30 -1.89 -31.61
C SER A 349 -9.83 -1.83 -31.58
N SER A 350 -10.47 -2.14 -30.44
CA SER A 350 -11.92 -2.08 -30.29
C SER A 350 -12.45 -0.64 -30.41
N GLN A 351 -11.71 0.35 -29.93
CA GLN A 351 -12.10 1.77 -30.03
C GLN A 351 -12.01 2.31 -31.47
N THR A 352 -11.02 1.84 -32.26
CA THR A 352 -10.83 2.27 -33.65
C THR A 352 -11.96 1.76 -34.57
N THR A 353 -12.59 0.64 -34.23
CA THR A 353 -13.67 0.03 -35.04
C THR A 353 -15.04 0.70 -34.79
N THR A 354 -15.17 1.52 -33.73
CA THR A 354 -16.42 2.14 -33.31
C THR A 354 -16.56 3.61 -33.79
N GLN A 355 -15.52 4.19 -34.38
CA GLN A 355 -15.49 5.50 -35.03
C GLN A 355 -15.67 5.35 -36.56
#